data_88c4ad29e4701654500f7320f9de2008
#
_entry.id   88c4ad29e4701654500f7320f9de2008
#
_cell.length_a   1.000
_cell.length_b   1.000
_cell.length_c   1.000
_cell.angle_alpha   90.00
_cell.angle_beta   90.00
_cell.angle_gamma   90.00
#
_symmetry.space_group_name_H-M   'P 1'
#
loop_
_entity.id
_entity.type
_entity.pdbx_description
1 polymer ?
#
loop_
_entity_poly.entity_id
_entity_poly.type
_entity_poly.pdbx_seq_one_letter_code
_entity_poly.pdbx_strand_id
1 'polypeptide(L)'
;MTFDSLPVLSQHPTNRDSYKHLIARCLVTLIVVLGCLLLSTPSALAELNDDHFDGNIFALYAGNGSLVPPRVTLADSIKAHKPALLVFYIDDSTDCKKFSTVVSQLQAPYGRAASFIPVSADTLYDKPSDDPMEPGYYYEGLVPQTVLIDQEGEVRLNETGQVSYEKVDDVFREVFDLLPRSESPELKRRPINEINTELSQD
;
A
#
# COMPACT_ATOMS: atom_id res chain seq x y z
N MET A 1 9.34 -38.37 90.69
CA MET A 1 10.05 -37.55 89.69
C MET A 1 9.66 -38.14 88.35
N THR A 2 8.70 -37.53 87.72
CA THR A 2 8.15 -37.94 86.44
C THR A 2 8.71 -37.00 85.35
N PHE A 3 9.43 -37.56 84.38
CA PHE A 3 9.92 -36.84 83.26
C PHE A 3 8.81 -36.70 82.22
N ASP A 4 8.43 -35.46 81.93
CA ASP A 4 7.53 -35.07 80.87
C ASP A 4 8.20 -35.20 79.48
N SER A 5 7.56 -36.01 78.63
CA SER A 5 7.96 -36.17 77.25
C SER A 5 7.44 -35.00 76.39
N LEU A 6 8.39 -34.28 75.78
CA LEU A 6 8.11 -33.21 74.80
C LEU A 6 7.45 -33.76 73.52
N PRO A 7 6.49 -33.06 72.90
CA PRO A 7 5.87 -33.49 71.67
C PRO A 7 6.81 -33.29 70.46
N VAL A 8 6.96 -34.33 69.65
CA VAL A 8 7.65 -34.31 68.36
C VAL A 8 6.87 -33.45 67.38
N LEU A 9 7.45 -32.35 66.94
CA LEU A 9 6.93 -31.50 65.85
C LEU A 9 6.90 -32.33 64.56
N SER A 10 5.70 -32.66 64.10
CA SER A 10 5.47 -33.25 62.79
C SER A 10 5.87 -32.28 61.72
N GLN A 11 6.95 -32.57 61.00
CA GLN A 11 7.32 -31.88 59.79
C GLN A 11 6.32 -32.21 58.67
N HIS A 12 5.49 -31.25 58.30
CA HIS A 12 4.69 -31.34 57.08
C HIS A 12 5.60 -31.43 55.85
N PRO A 13 5.45 -32.45 54.97
CA PRO A 13 6.22 -32.53 53.74
C PRO A 13 5.82 -31.33 52.86
N THR A 14 6.78 -30.48 52.58
CA THR A 14 6.59 -29.33 51.70
C THR A 14 6.20 -29.85 50.29
N ASN A 15 5.02 -29.48 49.82
CA ASN A 15 4.38 -29.90 48.57
C ASN A 15 5.09 -29.33 47.32
N ARG A 16 6.42 -29.31 47.32
CA ARG A 16 7.29 -28.69 46.32
C ARG A 16 7.23 -29.41 44.96
N ASP A 17 6.97 -30.70 44.94
CA ASP A 17 6.91 -31.47 43.69
C ASP A 17 5.54 -31.38 43.03
N SER A 18 4.46 -31.29 43.80
CA SER A 18 3.11 -30.99 43.28
C SER A 18 3.03 -29.64 42.58
N TYR A 19 3.74 -28.61 43.12
CA TYR A 19 3.78 -27.30 42.52
C TYR A 19 4.56 -27.27 41.20
N LYS A 20 5.65 -28.00 41.09
CA LYS A 20 6.42 -28.15 39.83
C LYS A 20 5.57 -28.81 38.73
N HIS A 21 4.80 -29.86 39.07
CA HIS A 21 3.90 -30.50 38.13
C HIS A 21 2.75 -29.61 37.69
N LEU A 22 2.23 -28.77 38.57
CA LEU A 22 1.21 -27.76 38.24
C LEU A 22 1.75 -26.70 37.25
N ILE A 23 2.93 -26.14 37.54
CA ILE A 23 3.60 -25.19 36.66
C ILE A 23 3.89 -25.82 35.30
N ALA A 24 4.43 -27.03 35.25
CA ALA A 24 4.71 -27.74 34.00
C ALA A 24 3.46 -27.94 33.15
N ARG A 25 2.33 -28.32 33.78
CA ARG A 25 1.04 -28.47 33.08
C ARG A 25 0.53 -27.12 32.54
N CYS A 26 0.58 -26.05 33.34
CA CYS A 26 0.20 -24.72 32.88
C CYS A 26 1.08 -24.24 31.70
N LEU A 27 2.36 -24.52 31.72
CA LEU A 27 3.29 -24.14 30.66
C LEU A 27 3.03 -24.91 29.37
N VAL A 28 2.77 -26.22 29.47
CA VAL A 28 2.38 -27.06 28.33
C VAL A 28 1.05 -26.60 27.73
N THR A 29 0.04 -26.32 28.54
CA THR A 29 -1.25 -25.82 28.04
C THR A 29 -1.09 -24.45 27.38
N LEU A 30 -0.28 -23.56 27.93
CA LEU A 30 0.01 -22.25 27.32
C LEU A 30 0.68 -22.40 25.96
N ILE A 31 1.66 -23.30 25.83
CA ILE A 31 2.36 -23.59 24.56
C ILE A 31 1.38 -24.16 23.52
N VAL A 32 0.51 -25.09 23.93
CA VAL A 32 -0.49 -25.67 23.03
C VAL A 32 -1.50 -24.63 22.56
N VAL A 33 -2.00 -23.78 23.46
CA VAL A 33 -2.94 -22.69 23.11
C VAL A 33 -2.27 -21.69 22.15
N LEU A 34 -1.02 -21.30 22.45
CA LEU A 34 -0.27 -20.39 21.58
C LEU A 34 -0.02 -21.02 20.21
N GLY A 35 0.33 -22.30 20.16
CA GLY A 35 0.50 -23.05 18.91
C GLY A 35 -0.79 -23.14 18.10
N CYS A 36 -1.93 -23.41 18.74
CA CYS A 36 -3.24 -23.40 18.07
C CYS A 36 -3.62 -22.04 17.53
N LEU A 37 -3.32 -20.94 18.26
CA LEU A 37 -3.56 -19.58 17.79
C LEU A 37 -2.72 -19.23 16.55
N LEU A 38 -1.46 -19.66 16.52
CA LEU A 38 -0.58 -19.41 15.36
C LEU A 38 -0.96 -20.24 14.12
N LEU A 39 -1.54 -21.42 14.32
CA LEU A 39 -1.98 -22.30 13.22
C LEU A 39 -3.37 -21.96 12.69
N SER A 40 -4.19 -21.23 13.44
CA SER A 40 -5.56 -20.87 13.07
C SER A 40 -5.70 -19.48 12.45
N THR A 41 -4.60 -18.75 12.22
CA THR A 41 -4.69 -17.49 11.47
C THR A 41 -4.95 -17.81 10.00
N PRO A 42 -6.14 -17.47 9.45
CA PRO A 42 -6.33 -17.52 8.01
C PRO A 42 -5.30 -16.60 7.37
N SER A 43 -4.68 -17.03 6.27
CA SER A 43 -3.87 -16.15 5.47
C SER A 43 -4.76 -15.01 4.96
N ALA A 44 -4.52 -13.79 5.38
CA ALA A 44 -5.12 -12.62 4.76
C ALA A 44 -4.50 -12.51 3.36
N LEU A 45 -5.18 -13.06 2.37
CA LEU A 45 -4.80 -12.94 0.96
C LEU A 45 -5.47 -11.66 0.45
N ALA A 46 -4.66 -10.66 0.14
CA ALA A 46 -5.11 -9.54 -0.66
C ALA A 46 -5.47 -10.08 -2.06
N GLU A 47 -6.72 -9.92 -2.49
CA GLU A 47 -7.22 -10.43 -3.76
C GLU A 47 -7.44 -9.29 -4.76
N LEU A 48 -6.77 -9.39 -5.92
CA LEU A 48 -6.82 -8.37 -6.97
C LEU A 48 -8.17 -8.33 -7.70
N ASN A 49 -8.93 -9.43 -7.67
CA ASN A 49 -10.09 -9.62 -8.53
C ASN A 49 -11.44 -9.54 -7.78
N ASP A 50 -11.44 -9.02 -6.57
CA ASP A 50 -12.66 -8.77 -5.81
C ASP A 50 -12.77 -7.32 -5.34
N ASP A 51 -14.00 -6.89 -5.06
CA ASP A 51 -14.29 -5.58 -4.51
C ASP A 51 -14.31 -5.67 -2.98
N HIS A 52 -13.15 -5.94 -2.40
CA HIS A 52 -12.95 -6.03 -0.96
C HIS A 52 -11.85 -5.10 -0.50
N PHE A 53 -12.01 -4.49 0.67
CA PHE A 53 -10.99 -3.65 1.28
C PHE A 53 -9.91 -4.51 1.94
N ASP A 54 -8.70 -4.49 1.37
CA ASP A 54 -7.53 -5.16 1.91
C ASP A 54 -6.51 -4.19 2.53
N GLY A 55 -6.72 -2.91 2.30
CA GLY A 55 -5.81 -1.83 2.66
C GLY A 55 -5.50 -0.95 1.45
N ASN A 56 -4.53 -0.04 1.57
CA ASN A 56 -4.24 0.91 0.49
C ASN A 56 -3.70 0.22 -0.76
N ILE A 57 -4.36 0.44 -1.91
CA ILE A 57 -4.09 -0.22 -3.19
C ILE A 57 -2.69 0.06 -3.73
N PHE A 58 -2.13 1.27 -3.52
CA PHE A 58 -0.80 1.61 -4.01
C PHE A 58 0.30 0.86 -3.25
N ALA A 59 0.11 0.64 -1.95
CA ALA A 59 1.05 -0.14 -1.15
C ALA A 59 0.96 -1.63 -1.46
N LEU A 60 -0.27 -2.19 -1.52
CA LEU A 60 -0.48 -3.63 -1.61
C LEU A 60 -0.34 -4.17 -3.04
N TYR A 61 -0.95 -3.52 -4.02
CA TYR A 61 -1.02 -4.05 -5.38
C TYR A 61 0.01 -3.41 -6.32
N ALA A 62 0.30 -2.13 -6.16
CA ALA A 62 1.32 -1.46 -6.95
C ALA A 62 2.73 -1.57 -6.37
N GLY A 63 2.88 -2.09 -5.14
CA GLY A 63 4.16 -2.15 -4.44
C GLY A 63 4.82 -0.78 -4.22
N ASN A 64 4.02 0.29 -4.19
CA ASN A 64 4.50 1.67 -4.17
C ASN A 64 3.77 2.52 -3.13
N GLY A 65 4.01 2.22 -1.85
CA GLY A 65 3.46 3.00 -0.73
C GLY A 65 3.97 4.44 -0.67
N SER A 66 4.95 4.83 -1.50
CA SER A 66 5.45 6.21 -1.54
C SER A 66 4.50 7.20 -2.22
N LEU A 67 3.46 6.70 -2.89
CA LEU A 67 2.40 7.48 -3.53
C LEU A 67 1.38 8.01 -2.49
N VAL A 68 1.20 7.33 -1.37
CA VAL A 68 0.17 7.66 -0.37
C VAL A 68 0.78 7.80 1.03
N PRO A 69 0.51 8.91 1.71
CA PRO A 69 -0.19 10.11 1.22
C PRO A 69 0.63 10.85 0.15
N PRO A 70 -0.03 11.65 -0.75
CA PRO A 70 0.67 12.46 -1.73
C PRO A 70 1.61 13.45 -1.02
N ARG A 71 2.78 13.68 -1.63
CA ARG A 71 3.85 14.51 -1.03
C ARG A 71 3.58 16.01 -1.09
N VAL A 72 2.73 16.42 -2.03
CA VAL A 72 2.37 17.81 -2.30
C VAL A 72 0.88 17.91 -2.57
N THR A 73 0.30 19.07 -2.33
CA THR A 73 -1.08 19.37 -2.72
C THR A 73 -1.15 19.78 -4.19
N LEU A 74 -2.35 19.74 -4.77
CA LEU A 74 -2.58 20.25 -6.13
C LEU A 74 -2.22 21.74 -6.20
N ALA A 75 -2.66 22.52 -5.21
CA ALA A 75 -2.36 23.93 -5.12
C ALA A 75 -0.85 24.24 -5.11
N ASP A 76 -0.05 23.44 -4.40
CA ASP A 76 1.39 23.59 -4.38
C ASP A 76 2.02 23.24 -5.73
N SER A 77 1.50 22.22 -6.40
CA SER A 77 1.96 21.82 -7.73
C SER A 77 1.71 22.90 -8.78
N ILE A 78 0.49 23.46 -8.82
CA ILE A 78 0.11 24.53 -9.74
C ILE A 78 0.95 25.79 -9.47
N LYS A 79 1.11 26.20 -8.21
CA LYS A 79 1.96 27.35 -7.82
C LYS A 79 3.43 27.16 -8.21
N ALA A 80 3.91 25.94 -8.22
CA ALA A 80 5.28 25.61 -8.62
C ALA A 80 5.43 25.43 -10.13
N HIS A 81 4.41 25.65 -10.93
CA HIS A 81 4.37 25.36 -12.38
C HIS A 81 4.84 23.96 -12.71
N LYS A 82 4.38 23.00 -11.91
CA LYS A 82 4.73 21.60 -12.04
C LYS A 82 3.50 20.79 -12.45
N PRO A 83 3.56 20.00 -13.53
CA PRO A 83 2.45 19.16 -13.93
C PRO A 83 1.97 18.26 -12.82
N ALA A 84 0.69 18.01 -12.73
CA ALA A 84 0.08 17.16 -11.72
C ALA A 84 -0.79 16.06 -12.35
N LEU A 85 -0.58 14.82 -11.92
CA LEU A 85 -1.45 13.69 -12.22
C LEU A 85 -2.31 13.40 -10.99
N LEU A 86 -3.59 13.76 -11.07
CA LEU A 86 -4.60 13.35 -10.11
C LEU A 86 -5.09 11.94 -10.46
N VAL A 87 -5.21 11.09 -9.47
CA VAL A 87 -5.79 9.76 -9.62
C VAL A 87 -6.83 9.55 -8.53
N PHE A 88 -8.11 9.62 -8.91
CA PHE A 88 -9.21 9.35 -7.99
C PHE A 88 -9.46 7.85 -7.88
N TYR A 89 -9.54 7.33 -6.67
CA TYR A 89 -9.63 5.90 -6.42
C TYR A 89 -10.40 5.59 -5.12
N ILE A 90 -10.82 4.34 -4.99
CA ILE A 90 -11.25 3.73 -3.73
C ILE A 90 -10.47 2.43 -3.50
N ASP A 91 -10.22 2.10 -2.25
CA ASP A 91 -9.33 0.97 -1.90
C ASP A 91 -9.98 -0.40 -2.10
N ASP A 92 -11.30 -0.48 -2.17
CA ASP A 92 -12.07 -1.72 -2.33
C ASP A 92 -12.52 -2.01 -3.78
N SER A 93 -12.11 -1.20 -4.77
CA SER A 93 -12.45 -1.40 -6.18
C SER A 93 -11.42 -2.25 -6.91
N THR A 94 -11.85 -3.35 -7.51
CA THR A 94 -11.06 -4.19 -8.42
C THR A 94 -10.39 -3.38 -9.54
N ASP A 95 -11.11 -2.44 -10.14
CA ASP A 95 -10.57 -1.61 -11.22
C ASP A 95 -9.49 -0.65 -10.72
N CYS A 96 -9.68 -0.06 -9.54
CA CYS A 96 -8.67 0.79 -8.92
C CYS A 96 -7.42 -0.02 -8.50
N LYS A 97 -7.60 -1.24 -7.94
CA LYS A 97 -6.51 -2.16 -7.61
C LYS A 97 -5.64 -2.44 -8.85
N LYS A 98 -6.25 -2.80 -9.96
CA LYS A 98 -5.54 -3.05 -11.24
C LYS A 98 -4.87 -1.80 -11.78
N PHE A 99 -5.55 -0.67 -11.75
CA PHE A 99 -5.03 0.60 -12.27
C PHE A 99 -3.87 1.16 -11.43
N SER A 100 -3.79 0.86 -10.15
CA SER A 100 -2.72 1.33 -9.26
C SER A 100 -1.32 0.96 -9.78
N THR A 101 -1.18 -0.20 -10.45
CA THR A 101 0.09 -0.64 -11.05
C THR A 101 0.51 0.26 -12.21
N VAL A 102 -0.45 0.70 -13.03
CA VAL A 102 -0.19 1.63 -14.15
C VAL A 102 0.31 2.97 -13.62
N VAL A 103 -0.33 3.49 -12.58
CA VAL A 103 0.09 4.75 -11.91
C VAL A 103 1.50 4.64 -11.35
N SER A 104 1.82 3.53 -10.70
CA SER A 104 3.18 3.27 -10.18
C SER A 104 4.22 3.20 -11.30
N GLN A 105 3.88 2.58 -12.43
CA GLN A 105 4.77 2.51 -13.60
C GLN A 105 5.01 3.90 -14.20
N LEU A 106 3.98 4.76 -14.28
CA LEU A 106 4.11 6.14 -14.75
C LEU A 106 4.97 6.99 -13.80
N GLN A 107 4.88 6.76 -12.49
CA GLN A 107 5.70 7.49 -11.52
C GLN A 107 7.21 7.24 -11.73
N ALA A 108 7.59 6.08 -12.23
CA ALA A 108 9.00 5.75 -12.41
C ALA A 108 9.75 6.74 -13.33
N PRO A 109 9.28 7.06 -14.54
CA PRO A 109 9.89 8.07 -15.41
C PRO A 109 9.54 9.52 -15.02
N TYR A 110 8.30 9.79 -14.59
CA TYR A 110 7.76 11.14 -14.45
C TYR A 110 7.76 11.70 -13.03
N GLY A 111 7.91 10.88 -11.99
CA GLY A 111 7.72 11.28 -10.59
C GLY A 111 8.67 12.37 -10.07
N ARG A 112 9.75 12.68 -10.78
CA ARG A 112 10.62 13.84 -10.49
C ARG A 112 10.12 15.11 -11.15
N ALA A 113 9.59 15.00 -12.36
CA ALA A 113 9.16 16.12 -13.18
C ALA A 113 7.70 16.50 -12.95
N ALA A 114 6.83 15.55 -12.60
CA ALA A 114 5.42 15.73 -12.30
C ALA A 114 5.08 15.36 -10.85
N SER A 115 4.01 15.94 -10.33
CA SER A 115 3.43 15.58 -9.03
C SER A 115 2.39 14.49 -9.23
N PHE A 116 2.54 13.35 -8.54
CA PHE A 116 1.55 12.28 -8.51
C PHE A 116 0.71 12.45 -7.26
N ILE A 117 -0.59 12.65 -7.42
CA ILE A 117 -1.53 13.01 -6.35
C ILE A 117 -2.70 12.01 -6.36
N PRO A 118 -2.54 10.82 -5.77
CA PRO A 118 -3.65 9.93 -5.51
C PRO A 118 -4.63 10.56 -4.52
N VAL A 119 -5.91 10.54 -4.86
CA VAL A 119 -7.02 11.12 -4.08
C VAL A 119 -8.05 10.04 -3.81
N SER A 120 -8.23 9.67 -2.54
CA SER A 120 -9.32 8.78 -2.18
C SER A 120 -10.66 9.49 -2.37
N ALA A 121 -11.53 8.92 -3.20
CA ALA A 121 -12.86 9.47 -3.47
C ALA A 121 -13.73 9.52 -2.20
N ASP A 122 -13.49 8.63 -1.23
CA ASP A 122 -14.18 8.64 0.06
C ASP A 122 -13.95 9.94 0.83
N THR A 123 -12.84 10.63 0.59
CA THR A 123 -12.52 11.90 1.24
C THR A 123 -13.24 13.09 0.60
N LEU A 124 -13.83 12.92 -0.59
CA LEU A 124 -14.45 13.97 -1.38
C LEU A 124 -15.99 13.96 -1.31
N TYR A 125 -16.58 12.86 -0.83
CA TYR A 125 -18.03 12.62 -0.91
C TYR A 125 -18.89 13.77 -0.36
N ASP A 126 -18.45 14.43 0.70
CA ASP A 126 -19.16 15.53 1.35
C ASP A 126 -18.55 16.92 1.06
N LYS A 127 -17.57 17.00 0.14
CA LYS A 127 -16.82 18.23 -0.10
C LYS A 127 -16.62 18.51 -1.59
N PRO A 128 -17.72 18.71 -2.37
CA PRO A 128 -17.55 19.24 -3.71
C PRO A 128 -16.83 20.60 -3.62
N SER A 129 -15.88 20.85 -4.50
CA SER A 129 -15.12 22.09 -4.52
C SER A 129 -15.34 22.82 -5.84
N ASP A 130 -15.59 24.13 -5.77
CA ASP A 130 -15.64 25.01 -6.94
C ASP A 130 -14.26 25.65 -7.21
N ASP A 131 -13.24 25.30 -6.39
CA ASP A 131 -11.88 25.83 -6.53
C ASP A 131 -11.01 24.91 -7.39
N PRO A 132 -10.49 25.37 -8.54
CA PRO A 132 -9.60 24.59 -9.40
C PRO A 132 -8.25 24.24 -8.76
N MET A 133 -7.91 24.81 -7.60
CA MET A 133 -6.74 24.43 -6.81
C MET A 133 -6.99 23.18 -5.93
N GLU A 134 -8.24 22.73 -5.84
CA GLU A 134 -8.64 21.58 -5.04
C GLU A 134 -8.92 20.37 -5.95
N PRO A 135 -8.46 19.17 -5.60
CA PRO A 135 -8.75 17.96 -6.40
C PRO A 135 -10.23 17.69 -6.62
N GLY A 136 -11.09 18.01 -5.63
CA GLY A 136 -12.54 17.81 -5.71
C GLY A 136 -13.23 18.56 -6.85
N TYR A 137 -12.61 19.62 -7.39
CA TYR A 137 -13.08 20.35 -8.58
C TYR A 137 -13.14 19.48 -9.83
N TYR A 138 -12.19 18.54 -9.96
CA TYR A 138 -12.03 17.69 -11.15
C TYR A 138 -12.76 16.34 -11.02
N TYR A 139 -13.29 16.00 -9.85
CA TYR A 139 -13.89 14.70 -9.61
C TYR A 139 -15.29 14.59 -10.23
N GLU A 140 -15.49 13.64 -11.12
CA GLU A 140 -16.76 13.40 -11.84
C GLU A 140 -17.65 12.33 -11.20
N GLY A 141 -17.31 11.83 -10.01
CA GLY A 141 -18.11 10.84 -9.29
C GLY A 141 -17.89 9.39 -9.74
N LEU A 142 -16.89 9.12 -10.55
CA LEU A 142 -16.52 7.77 -11.03
C LEU A 142 -15.06 7.46 -10.71
N VAL A 143 -14.75 6.18 -10.43
CA VAL A 143 -13.40 5.71 -10.14
C VAL A 143 -13.10 4.41 -10.91
N PRO A 144 -11.83 4.20 -11.31
CA PRO A 144 -10.75 5.17 -11.26
C PRO A 144 -10.98 6.33 -12.22
N GLN A 145 -10.54 7.54 -11.87
CA GLN A 145 -10.50 8.68 -12.78
C GLN A 145 -9.08 9.26 -12.78
N THR A 146 -8.60 9.65 -13.95
CA THR A 146 -7.26 10.20 -14.14
C THR A 146 -7.35 11.57 -14.77
N VAL A 147 -6.76 12.58 -14.10
CA VAL A 147 -6.69 13.94 -14.62
C VAL A 147 -5.23 14.38 -14.66
N LEU A 148 -4.73 14.74 -15.84
CA LEU A 148 -3.41 15.33 -16.02
C LEU A 148 -3.55 16.83 -16.28
N ILE A 149 -2.91 17.60 -15.42
CA ILE A 149 -2.87 19.08 -15.48
C ILE A 149 -1.42 19.47 -15.80
N ASP A 150 -1.23 20.36 -16.76
CA ASP A 150 0.09 20.83 -17.19
C ASP A 150 0.68 21.93 -16.29
N GLN A 151 1.80 22.53 -16.72
CA GLN A 151 2.52 23.58 -16.02
C GLN A 151 1.73 24.88 -15.92
N GLU A 152 0.82 25.12 -16.86
CA GLU A 152 -0.04 26.30 -16.99
C GLU A 152 -1.34 26.14 -16.17
N GLY A 153 -1.61 24.95 -15.65
CA GLY A 153 -2.83 24.62 -14.91
C GLY A 153 -3.97 24.16 -15.83
N GLU A 154 -3.69 23.89 -17.11
CA GLU A 154 -4.68 23.43 -18.07
C GLU A 154 -4.81 21.90 -18.03
N VAL A 155 -6.07 21.41 -18.13
CA VAL A 155 -6.35 19.98 -18.18
C VAL A 155 -5.98 19.41 -19.54
N ARG A 156 -5.03 18.48 -19.57
CA ARG A 156 -4.56 17.81 -20.79
C ARG A 156 -5.16 16.43 -20.97
N LEU A 157 -5.56 15.80 -19.88
CA LEU A 157 -6.26 14.51 -19.86
C LEU A 157 -7.31 14.53 -18.76
N ASN A 158 -8.52 14.08 -19.06
CA ASN A 158 -9.52 13.75 -18.04
C ASN A 158 -10.27 12.50 -18.53
N GLU A 159 -10.00 11.36 -17.88
CA GLU A 159 -10.53 10.06 -18.31
C GLU A 159 -11.02 9.25 -17.12
N THR A 160 -12.17 8.64 -17.26
CA THR A 160 -12.75 7.70 -16.29
C THR A 160 -12.49 6.26 -16.72
N GLY A 161 -12.38 5.35 -15.74
CA GLY A 161 -12.01 3.96 -15.97
C GLY A 161 -10.50 3.72 -16.02
N GLN A 162 -10.12 2.48 -16.35
CA GLN A 162 -8.72 2.10 -16.48
C GLN A 162 -8.15 2.67 -17.78
N VAL A 163 -7.25 3.63 -17.66
CA VAL A 163 -6.52 4.23 -18.80
C VAL A 163 -5.22 3.45 -19.01
N SER A 164 -4.86 3.17 -20.26
CA SER A 164 -3.59 2.48 -20.53
C SER A 164 -2.38 3.36 -20.20
N TYR A 165 -1.26 2.69 -19.83
CA TYR A 165 0.03 3.35 -19.62
C TYR A 165 0.40 4.24 -20.82
N GLU A 166 0.23 3.69 -22.03
CA GLU A 166 0.58 4.34 -23.29
C GLU A 166 -0.16 5.66 -23.49
N LYS A 167 -1.46 5.68 -23.19
CA LYS A 167 -2.27 6.89 -23.36
C LYS A 167 -1.82 8.01 -22.44
N VAL A 168 -1.55 7.70 -21.18
CA VAL A 168 -1.08 8.70 -20.21
C VAL A 168 0.36 9.12 -20.50
N ASP A 169 1.23 8.18 -20.91
CA ASP A 169 2.61 8.45 -21.31
C ASP A 169 2.66 9.38 -22.52
N ASP A 170 1.79 9.17 -23.53
CA ASP A 170 1.74 10.04 -24.71
C ASP A 170 1.38 11.47 -24.35
N VAL A 171 0.40 11.67 -23.44
CA VAL A 171 0.05 13.02 -22.95
C VAL A 171 1.19 13.64 -22.13
N PHE A 172 1.87 12.86 -21.27
CA PHE A 172 3.05 13.37 -20.58
C PHE A 172 4.16 13.77 -21.54
N ARG A 173 4.36 13.04 -22.64
CA ARG A 173 5.33 13.39 -23.66
C ARG A 173 5.01 14.73 -24.32
N GLU A 174 3.74 15.00 -24.61
CA GLU A 174 3.31 16.30 -25.11
C GLU A 174 3.54 17.41 -24.08
N VAL A 175 3.15 17.20 -22.82
CA VAL A 175 3.33 18.17 -21.72
C VAL A 175 4.79 18.53 -21.48
N PHE A 176 5.72 17.59 -21.68
CA PHE A 176 7.15 17.81 -21.49
C PHE A 176 7.94 18.05 -22.80
N ASP A 177 7.25 18.22 -23.92
CA ASP A 177 7.87 18.40 -25.25
C ASP A 177 8.92 17.31 -25.57
N LEU A 178 8.56 16.05 -25.26
CA LEU A 178 9.40 14.90 -25.54
C LEU A 178 9.06 14.30 -26.91
N LEU A 179 10.01 13.59 -27.50
CA LEU A 179 9.77 12.87 -28.74
C LEU A 179 8.60 11.89 -28.61
N PRO A 180 7.78 11.74 -29.67
CA PRO A 180 6.74 10.70 -29.71
C PRO A 180 7.33 9.32 -29.39
N ARG A 181 6.53 8.41 -28.85
CA ARG A 181 6.97 7.06 -28.51
C ARG A 181 7.57 6.31 -29.70
N SER A 182 7.00 6.48 -30.89
CA SER A 182 7.48 5.87 -32.13
C SER A 182 8.90 6.30 -32.53
N GLU A 183 9.35 7.48 -32.05
CA GLU A 183 10.68 8.04 -32.35
C GLU A 183 11.63 7.92 -31.15
N SER A 184 11.15 7.42 -30.02
CA SER A 184 11.95 7.24 -28.81
C SER A 184 12.62 5.86 -28.78
N PRO A 185 13.90 5.76 -28.34
CA PRO A 185 14.53 4.47 -28.13
C PRO A 185 13.79 3.71 -27.04
N GLU A 186 13.45 2.44 -27.32
CA GLU A 186 12.84 1.56 -26.34
C GLU A 186 13.85 1.30 -25.21
N LEU A 187 13.54 1.80 -24.02
CA LEU A 187 14.30 1.48 -22.82
C LEU A 187 13.92 0.06 -22.38
N LYS A 188 14.71 -0.93 -22.76
CA LYS A 188 14.56 -2.28 -22.23
C LYS A 188 14.76 -2.23 -20.72
N ARG A 189 13.69 -2.43 -19.95
CA ARG A 189 13.81 -2.66 -18.52
C ARG A 189 14.54 -4.00 -18.32
N ARG A 190 15.64 -3.99 -17.59
CA ARG A 190 16.13 -5.24 -17.00
C ARG A 190 15.11 -5.73 -16.00
N PRO A 191 14.69 -7.00 -16.04
CA PRO A 191 13.93 -7.60 -14.98
C PRO A 191 14.70 -7.42 -13.66
N ILE A 192 14.04 -6.93 -12.63
CA ILE A 192 14.69 -6.53 -11.36
C ILE A 192 15.31 -7.73 -10.63
N ASN A 193 14.90 -8.96 -10.98
CA ASN A 193 15.31 -10.21 -10.33
C ASN A 193 15.97 -11.19 -11.31
N GLU A 194 16.57 -10.72 -12.39
CA GLU A 194 17.42 -11.59 -13.21
C GLU A 194 18.63 -12.01 -12.39
N ILE A 195 18.70 -13.32 -12.07
CA ILE A 195 19.96 -13.95 -11.68
C ILE A 195 20.82 -13.86 -12.93
N ASN A 196 21.89 -13.07 -12.87
CA ASN A 196 22.82 -12.96 -13.97
C ASN A 196 23.59 -14.26 -14.09
N THR A 197 23.08 -15.18 -14.92
CA THR A 197 23.71 -16.46 -15.18
C THR A 197 24.93 -16.32 -16.12
N GLU A 198 25.19 -15.12 -16.68
CA GLU A 198 26.35 -14.86 -17.52
C GLU A 198 27.69 -14.90 -16.74
N LEU A 199 27.65 -14.73 -15.42
CA LEU A 199 28.80 -14.81 -14.53
C LEU A 199 29.12 -16.25 -14.05
N SER A 200 28.30 -17.24 -14.40
CA SER A 200 28.49 -18.65 -14.00
C SER A 200 29.05 -19.54 -15.11
N GLN A 201 29.58 -18.98 -16.19
CA GLN A 201 30.15 -19.71 -17.32
C GLN A 201 31.69 -19.64 -17.42
N ASP A 202 32.37 -19.30 -16.31
CA ASP A 202 33.85 -19.41 -16.22
C ASP A 202 34.25 -20.68 -15.46
#